data_8f6faec932a68743f097d1fe33686001
#
_entry.id   8f6faec932a68743f097d1fe33686001
#
_cell.length_a   1.000
_cell.length_b   1.000
_cell.length_c   1.000
_cell.angle_alpha   90.00
_cell.angle_beta   90.00
_cell.angle_gamma   90.00
#
_symmetry.space_group_name_H-M   'P 1'
#
loop_
_entity.id
_entity.type
_entity.pdbx_description
1 polymer ?
#
loop_
_entity_poly.entity_id
_entity_poly.type
_entity_poly.pdbx_seq_one_letter_code
_entity_poly.pdbx_strand_id
1 'polypeptide(L)' 'MSKEQRLALMKNRLSTLKGSPKNVKCPGVVRKLERQIRDMENE' A
#
# COMPACT_ATOMS: atom_id res chain seq x y z
N MET A 1 5.39 -16.61 -0.20
CA MET A 1 4.89 -15.67 -1.20
C MET A 1 6.01 -15.03 -1.97
N SER A 2 5.83 -14.90 -3.26
CA SER A 2 6.82 -14.19 -4.05
C SER A 2 6.71 -12.69 -3.85
N LYS A 3 7.76 -11.98 -4.20
CA LYS A 3 7.78 -10.53 -4.07
C LYS A 3 6.65 -9.87 -4.86
N GLU A 4 6.39 -10.38 -6.05
CA GLU A 4 5.34 -9.84 -6.90
C GLU A 4 3.95 -9.99 -6.28
N GLN A 5 3.67 -11.14 -5.71
CA GLN A 5 2.40 -11.37 -5.05
C GLN A 5 2.23 -10.44 -3.85
N ARG A 6 3.30 -10.25 -3.11
CA ARG A 6 3.28 -9.37 -1.96
C ARG A 6 3.02 -7.92 -2.37
N LEU A 7 3.70 -7.49 -3.43
CA LEU A 7 3.49 -6.15 -3.96
C LEU A 7 2.05 -5.96 -4.43
N ALA A 8 1.51 -6.95 -5.12
CA ALA A 8 0.13 -6.85 -5.59
C ALA A 8 -0.85 -6.70 -4.44
N LEU A 9 -0.64 -7.45 -3.36
CA LEU A 9 -1.50 -7.34 -2.19
C LEU A 9 -1.40 -5.95 -1.55
N MET A 10 -0.19 -5.45 -1.44
CA MET A 10 0.02 -4.13 -0.85
C MET A 10 -0.58 -3.03 -1.71
N LYS A 11 -0.43 -3.14 -3.02
CA LYS A 11 -1.02 -2.18 -3.94
C LYS A 11 -2.53 -2.20 -3.89
N ASN A 12 -3.12 -3.39 -3.76
CA ASN A 12 -4.57 -3.52 -3.62
C ASN A 12 -5.05 -2.84 -2.34
N ARG A 13 -4.34 -3.06 -1.24
CA ARG A 13 -4.69 -2.41 0.01
C ARG A 13 -4.63 -0.90 -0.10
N LEU A 14 -3.57 -0.41 -0.73
CA LEU A 14 -3.40 1.02 -0.91
C LEU A 14 -4.55 1.60 -1.74
N SER A 15 -4.91 0.93 -2.82
CA SER A 15 -6.01 1.36 -3.67
C SER A 15 -7.33 1.41 -2.89
N THR A 16 -7.58 0.38 -2.08
CA THR A 16 -8.79 0.33 -1.26
C THR A 16 -8.81 1.48 -0.26
N LEU A 17 -7.70 1.74 0.38
CA LEU A 17 -7.61 2.83 1.35
C LEU A 17 -7.85 4.19 0.71
N LYS A 18 -7.24 4.40 -0.45
CA LYS A 18 -7.42 5.67 -1.16
C LYS A 18 -8.84 5.84 -1.67
N GLY A 19 -9.47 4.74 -2.06
CA GLY A 19 -10.84 4.79 -2.60
C GLY A 19 -11.92 4.90 -1.54
N SER A 20 -11.59 4.68 -0.27
CA SER A 20 -12.59 4.70 0.79
C SER A 20 -12.50 5.99 1.59
N PRO A 21 -13.54 6.80 1.59
CA PRO A 21 -13.53 8.06 2.35
C PRO A 21 -13.44 7.84 3.85
N LYS A 22 -13.86 6.68 4.32
CA LYS A 22 -13.80 6.37 5.75
C LYS A 22 -12.38 6.17 6.23
N ASN A 23 -11.48 5.75 5.34
CA ASN A 23 -10.11 5.47 5.70
C ASN A 23 -9.17 6.66 5.52
N VAL A 24 -9.71 7.77 5.08
CA VAL A 24 -8.94 9.00 4.95
C VAL A 24 -8.44 9.49 6.30
N LYS A 25 -9.06 9.00 7.37
CA LYS A 25 -8.67 9.38 8.72
C LYS A 25 -7.30 8.83 9.13
N CYS A 26 -6.74 7.94 8.34
CA CYS A 26 -5.44 7.34 8.64
C CYS A 26 -4.41 7.62 7.55
N PRO A 27 -4.05 8.89 7.35
CA PRO A 27 -3.10 9.24 6.30
C PRO A 27 -1.71 8.62 6.52
N GLY A 28 -1.37 8.35 7.79
CA GLY A 28 -0.09 7.73 8.10
C GLY A 28 0.03 6.31 7.57
N VAL A 29 -1.08 5.57 7.58
CA VAL A 29 -1.08 4.21 7.06
C VAL A 29 -0.84 4.20 5.55
N VAL A 30 -1.47 5.12 4.84
CA VAL A 30 -1.29 5.24 3.39
C VAL A 30 0.16 5.53 3.06
N ARG A 31 0.76 6.49 3.74
CA ARG A 31 2.16 6.83 3.51
C ARG A 31 3.08 5.66 3.80
N LYS A 32 2.80 4.94 4.88
CA LYS A 32 3.61 3.80 5.26
C LYS A 32 3.56 2.72 4.19
N LEU A 33 2.38 2.43 3.68
CA LEU A 33 2.21 1.45 2.62
C LEU A 33 2.93 1.89 1.34
N GLU A 34 2.78 3.14 0.96
CA GLU A 34 3.46 3.65 -0.23
C GLU A 34 4.97 3.51 -0.11
N ARG A 35 5.49 3.82 1.05
CA ARG A 35 6.93 3.71 1.28
C ARG A 35 7.38 2.26 1.20
N GLN A 36 6.63 1.35 1.80
CA GLN A 36 6.96 -0.06 1.74
C GLN A 36 6.94 -0.59 0.32
N ILE A 37 5.94 -0.21 -0.45
CA ILE A 37 5.85 -0.61 -1.85
C ILE A 37 7.06 -0.10 -2.63
N ARG A 38 7.39 1.16 -2.43
CA ARG A 38 8.52 1.77 -3.12
C ARG A 38 9.84 1.07 -2.77
N ASP A 39 10.03 0.78 -1.48
CA ASP A 39 11.23 0.10 -1.04
C ASP A 39 11.36 -1.28 -1.69
N MET A 40 10.26 -2.01 -1.77
CA MET A 40 10.27 -3.33 -2.39
C MET A 40 10.54 -3.25 -3.88
N GLU A 41 10.01 -2.24 -4.54
CA GLU A 41 10.22 -2.07 -5.98
C GLU A 41 11.66 -1.68 -6.28
N ASN A 42 12.32 -1.00 -5.35
CA ASN A 42 13.70 -0.57 -5.53
C ASN A 42 14.72 -1.65 -5.20
N GLU A 43 14.29 -2.73 -4.63
CA GLU A 43 15.18 -3.85 -4.42
C GLU A 43 15.52 -4.48 -5.78
#